data_7e607275cd54bca96bd0cda50b9da1de
#
_entry.id   7e607275cd54bca96bd0cda50b9da1de
#
_cell.length_a   1.000
_cell.length_b   1.000
_cell.length_c   1.000
_cell.angle_alpha   90.00
_cell.angle_beta   90.00
_cell.angle_gamma   90.00
#
_symmetry.space_group_name_H-M   'P 1'
#
loop_
_entity.id
_entity.type
_entity.pdbx_description
1 polymer ?
#
loop_
_entity_poly.entity_id
_entity_poly.type
_entity_poly.pdbx_seq_one_letter_code
_entity_poly.pdbx_strand_id
1 'polypeptide(L)'
;MVRQSSVCMKEQSYRKSERVTNRSDYKAIYNNGVWSSSRHFTRIVCSNKQGTKRLGITVTKKAGNAVKRNRIKRLIREFFRLNKALFPAGQDTVLMAKRNMPPLTYQETCRELTELFSRKAKI
;
A
#
# COMPACT_ATOMS: atom_id res chain seq x y z
N MET A 1 -5.20 -17.59 24.76
CA MET A 1 -5.00 -16.17 24.69
C MET A 1 -3.74 -15.78 24.00
N VAL A 2 -2.63 -16.26 24.49
CA VAL A 2 -1.35 -15.99 23.86
C VAL A 2 -1.33 -16.45 22.42
N ARG A 3 -1.96 -17.57 22.14
CA ARG A 3 -2.02 -18.09 20.79
C ARG A 3 -2.79 -17.21 19.85
N GLN A 4 -3.89 -16.66 20.33
CA GLN A 4 -4.69 -15.75 19.51
C GLN A 4 -3.90 -14.51 19.16
N SER A 5 -3.14 -14.00 20.11
CA SER A 5 -2.27 -12.88 19.84
C SER A 5 -1.25 -13.20 18.77
N SER A 6 -0.66 -14.41 18.82
CA SER A 6 0.29 -14.82 17.79
C SER A 6 -0.35 -14.93 16.43
N VAL A 7 -1.55 -15.50 16.37
CA VAL A 7 -2.29 -15.61 15.12
C VAL A 7 -2.63 -14.23 14.58
N CYS A 8 -3.11 -13.34 15.44
CA CYS A 8 -3.39 -11.97 15.04
C CYS A 8 -2.14 -11.26 14.53
N MET A 9 -1.01 -11.50 15.18
CA MET A 9 0.24 -10.89 14.74
C MET A 9 0.65 -11.39 13.36
N LYS A 10 0.45 -12.67 13.08
CA LYS A 10 0.74 -13.21 11.75
C LYS A 10 -0.16 -12.58 10.69
N GLU A 11 -1.44 -12.42 11.00
CA GLU A 11 -2.39 -11.82 10.06
C GLU A 11 -2.12 -10.35 9.86
N GLN A 12 -1.56 -9.68 10.87
CA GLN A 12 -1.29 -8.25 10.83
C GLN A 12 0.13 -7.93 10.41
N SER A 13 0.89 -8.89 9.94
CA SER A 13 2.25 -8.64 9.49
C SER A 13 2.27 -8.30 8.00
N TYR A 14 3.35 -7.67 7.57
CA TYR A 14 3.62 -7.43 6.16
C TYR A 14 4.69 -8.42 5.73
N ARG A 15 4.24 -9.57 5.28
CA ARG A 15 5.12 -10.70 4.97
C ARG A 15 5.86 -10.47 3.65
N LYS A 16 6.98 -11.18 3.52
CA LYS A 16 7.75 -11.12 2.28
C LYS A 16 6.93 -11.52 1.06
N SER A 17 6.07 -12.53 1.21
CA SER A 17 5.19 -12.97 0.12
C SER A 17 4.12 -11.95 -0.24
N GLU A 18 3.89 -10.96 0.61
CA GLU A 18 2.92 -9.91 0.39
C GLU A 18 3.56 -8.64 -0.19
N ARG A 19 4.82 -8.70 -0.57
CA ARG A 19 5.55 -7.55 -1.09
C ARG A 19 5.80 -7.68 -2.58
N VAL A 20 5.59 -6.58 -3.27
CA VAL A 20 6.04 -6.45 -4.66
C VAL A 20 7.49 -6.00 -4.60
N THR A 21 8.42 -6.81 -5.07
CA THR A 21 9.85 -6.52 -4.97
C THR A 21 10.56 -6.43 -6.31
N ASN A 22 10.08 -7.15 -7.33
CA ASN A 22 10.74 -7.19 -8.63
C ASN A 22 10.41 -5.97 -9.45
N ARG A 23 11.44 -5.44 -10.13
CA ARG A 23 11.26 -4.32 -11.03
C ARG A 23 10.27 -4.64 -12.15
N SER A 24 10.32 -5.87 -12.68
CA SER A 24 9.40 -6.28 -13.72
C SER A 24 7.96 -6.32 -13.25
N ASP A 25 7.73 -6.70 -11.99
CA ASP A 25 6.39 -6.69 -11.42
C ASP A 25 5.86 -5.27 -11.30
N TYR A 26 6.69 -4.35 -10.81
CA TYR A 26 6.31 -2.94 -10.74
C TYR A 26 5.97 -2.39 -12.11
N LYS A 27 6.80 -2.70 -13.10
CA LYS A 27 6.58 -2.23 -14.46
C LYS A 27 5.27 -2.75 -15.03
N ALA A 28 4.97 -4.02 -14.80
CA ALA A 28 3.72 -4.62 -15.25
C ALA A 28 2.51 -3.95 -14.58
N ILE A 29 2.62 -3.66 -13.29
CA ILE A 29 1.54 -2.99 -12.56
C ILE A 29 1.32 -1.58 -13.11
N TYR A 30 2.39 -0.83 -13.35
CA TYR A 30 2.28 0.52 -13.89
C TYR A 30 1.64 0.53 -15.29
N ASN A 31 1.97 -0.46 -16.11
CA ASN A 31 1.48 -0.50 -17.50
C ASN A 31 0.05 -1.04 -17.60
N ASN A 32 -0.32 -1.99 -16.75
CA ASN A 32 -1.58 -2.70 -16.89
C ASN A 32 -2.58 -2.43 -15.77
N GLY A 33 -2.16 -1.73 -14.73
CA GLY A 33 -3.00 -1.48 -13.58
C GLY A 33 -3.99 -0.35 -13.77
N VAL A 34 -4.97 -0.31 -12.90
CA VAL A 34 -5.96 0.77 -12.85
C VAL A 34 -5.49 1.80 -11.83
N TRP A 35 -5.39 3.04 -12.27
CA TRP A 35 -4.86 4.13 -11.46
C TRP A 35 -5.99 4.93 -10.84
N SER A 36 -5.83 5.26 -9.57
CA SER A 36 -6.69 6.21 -8.88
C SER A 36 -5.83 7.00 -7.92
N SER A 37 -6.27 8.20 -7.56
CA SER A 37 -5.46 9.02 -6.69
C SER A 37 -6.30 9.80 -5.70
N SER A 38 -5.69 10.09 -4.57
CA SER A 38 -6.20 10.99 -3.56
C SER A 38 -5.29 12.21 -3.50
N ARG A 39 -5.48 13.03 -2.49
CA ARG A 39 -4.71 14.26 -2.35
C ARG A 39 -3.19 14.00 -2.26
N HIS A 40 -2.79 12.98 -1.50
CA HIS A 40 -1.38 12.73 -1.21
C HIS A 40 -0.87 11.40 -1.74
N PHE A 41 -1.74 10.53 -2.20
CA PHE A 41 -1.36 9.18 -2.61
C PHE A 41 -1.96 8.81 -3.95
N THR A 42 -1.28 7.93 -4.65
CA THR A 42 -1.78 7.31 -5.87
C THR A 42 -1.83 5.81 -5.64
N ARG A 43 -2.94 5.19 -6.01
CA ARG A 43 -3.13 3.75 -5.91
C ARG A 43 -3.19 3.15 -7.30
N ILE A 44 -2.43 2.10 -7.53
CA ILE A 44 -2.45 1.34 -8.77
C ILE A 44 -2.78 -0.10 -8.42
N VAL A 45 -3.80 -0.65 -9.04
CA VAL A 45 -4.26 -2.01 -8.77
C VAL A 45 -4.16 -2.83 -10.04
N CYS A 46 -3.55 -3.99 -9.95
CA CYS A 46 -3.38 -4.90 -11.07
C CYS A 46 -3.64 -6.33 -10.63
N SER A 47 -4.42 -7.07 -11.42
CA SER A 47 -4.64 -8.48 -11.12
C SER A 47 -3.33 -9.25 -11.21
N ASN A 48 -3.11 -10.13 -10.24
CA ASN A 48 -2.03 -11.10 -10.34
C ASN A 48 -2.66 -12.50 -10.43
N LYS A 49 -1.88 -13.47 -10.85
CA LYS A 49 -2.37 -14.82 -11.02
C LYS A 49 -2.01 -15.73 -9.85
N GLN A 50 -1.57 -15.12 -8.75
CA GLN A 50 -1.03 -15.86 -7.62
C GLN A 50 -2.04 -16.10 -6.50
N GLY A 51 -3.18 -15.44 -6.56
CA GLY A 51 -4.21 -15.59 -5.54
C GLY A 51 -3.91 -14.89 -4.21
N THR A 52 -2.75 -14.26 -4.10
CA THR A 52 -2.36 -13.52 -2.90
C THR A 52 -2.52 -12.03 -3.12
N LYS A 53 -2.66 -11.31 -2.03
CA LYS A 53 -2.63 -9.84 -2.07
C LYS A 53 -1.20 -9.38 -1.82
N ARG A 54 -0.71 -8.50 -2.67
CA ARG A 54 0.66 -7.97 -2.53
C ARG A 54 0.62 -6.45 -2.55
N LEU A 55 1.51 -5.85 -1.78
CA LEU A 55 1.62 -4.39 -1.69
C LEU A 55 3.02 -3.97 -2.13
N GLY A 56 3.07 -3.01 -3.05
CA GLY A 56 4.28 -2.30 -3.39
C GLY A 56 4.19 -0.88 -2.88
N ILE A 57 5.31 -0.34 -2.42
CA ILE A 57 5.36 1.02 -1.89
C ILE A 57 6.41 1.79 -2.68
N THR A 58 6.01 2.91 -3.24
CA THR A 58 6.90 3.77 -3.99
C THR A 58 6.91 5.16 -3.37
N VAL A 59 8.06 5.55 -2.83
CA VAL A 59 8.24 6.88 -2.26
C VAL A 59 9.55 7.43 -2.81
N THR A 60 9.45 8.38 -3.73
CA THR A 60 10.61 8.95 -4.41
C THR A 60 11.16 10.14 -3.63
N LYS A 61 12.32 10.62 -4.06
CA LYS A 61 12.94 11.80 -3.46
C LYS A 61 12.06 13.05 -3.52
N LYS A 62 11.12 13.07 -4.45
CA LYS A 62 10.19 14.20 -4.60
C LYS A 62 9.23 14.31 -3.42
N ALA A 63 9.01 13.24 -2.67
CA ALA A 63 8.15 13.27 -1.49
C ALA A 63 8.81 13.93 -0.29
N GLY A 64 10.15 13.93 -0.24
CA GLY A 64 10.88 14.53 0.85
C GLY A 64 12.24 13.88 1.03
N ASN A 65 12.91 14.23 2.14
CA ASN A 65 14.21 13.66 2.48
C ASN A 65 14.08 12.21 2.96
N ALA A 66 15.21 11.58 3.26
CA ALA A 66 15.24 10.16 3.64
C ALA A 66 14.41 9.89 4.89
N VAL A 67 14.45 10.78 5.87
CA VAL A 67 13.69 10.61 7.11
C VAL A 67 12.19 10.63 6.81
N LYS A 68 11.75 11.60 6.02
CA LYS A 68 10.35 11.71 5.61
C LYS A 68 9.91 10.49 4.80
N ARG A 69 10.73 10.06 3.85
CA ARG A 69 10.40 8.91 3.01
C ARG A 69 10.24 7.64 3.84
N ASN A 70 11.13 7.42 4.80
CA ASN A 70 11.06 6.27 5.67
C ASN A 70 9.80 6.30 6.53
N ARG A 71 9.42 7.48 7.00
CA ARG A 71 8.20 7.65 7.79
C ARG A 71 6.96 7.32 6.94
N ILE A 72 6.92 7.81 5.71
CA ILE A 72 5.79 7.55 4.79
C ILE A 72 5.68 6.06 4.52
N LYS A 73 6.78 5.39 4.23
CA LYS A 73 6.79 3.94 4.02
C LYS A 73 6.25 3.20 5.24
N ARG A 74 6.66 3.64 6.43
CA ARG A 74 6.19 3.02 7.68
C ARG A 74 4.70 3.19 7.85
N LEU A 75 4.18 4.38 7.56
CA LEU A 75 2.73 4.64 7.64
C LEU A 75 1.95 3.74 6.68
N ILE A 76 2.43 3.58 5.46
CA ILE A 76 1.77 2.73 4.47
C ILE A 76 1.81 1.27 4.89
N ARG A 77 2.95 0.79 5.40
CA ARG A 77 3.07 -0.59 5.89
C ARG A 77 2.11 -0.84 7.04
N GLU A 78 2.00 0.11 7.95
CA GLU A 78 1.10 -0.01 9.09
C GLU A 78 -0.35 -0.06 8.62
N PHE A 79 -0.70 0.78 7.65
CA PHE A 79 -2.04 0.77 7.07
C PHE A 79 -2.35 -0.59 6.45
N PHE A 80 -1.44 -1.15 5.67
CA PHE A 80 -1.64 -2.46 5.06
C PHE A 80 -1.79 -3.54 6.13
N ARG A 81 -0.90 -3.52 7.10
CA ARG A 81 -0.88 -4.53 8.15
C ARG A 81 -2.20 -4.59 8.92
N LEU A 82 -2.79 -3.44 9.18
CA LEU A 82 -4.01 -3.34 9.99
C LEU A 82 -5.30 -3.37 9.17
N ASN A 83 -5.22 -3.23 7.85
CA ASN A 83 -6.39 -3.11 6.99
C ASN A 83 -6.32 -4.03 5.79
N LYS A 84 -5.83 -5.24 5.97
CA LYS A 84 -5.66 -6.18 4.87
C LYS A 84 -6.98 -6.51 4.17
N ALA A 85 -8.09 -6.41 4.88
CA ALA A 85 -9.41 -6.68 4.31
C ALA A 85 -9.76 -5.70 3.18
N LEU A 86 -9.15 -4.51 3.16
CA LEU A 86 -9.37 -3.54 2.08
C LEU A 86 -8.61 -3.90 0.81
N PHE A 87 -7.65 -4.80 0.90
CA PHE A 87 -6.82 -5.19 -0.24
C PHE A 87 -7.36 -6.49 -0.81
N PRO A 88 -7.84 -6.49 -2.06
CA PRO A 88 -8.44 -7.69 -2.64
C PRO A 88 -7.40 -8.79 -2.85
N ALA A 89 -7.81 -10.04 -2.58
CA ALA A 89 -6.97 -11.18 -2.90
C ALA A 89 -6.80 -11.29 -4.41
N GLY A 90 -5.65 -11.78 -4.85
CA GLY A 90 -5.36 -11.95 -6.26
C GLY A 90 -5.03 -10.66 -6.98
N GLN A 91 -4.74 -9.59 -6.24
CA GLN A 91 -4.37 -8.31 -6.82
C GLN A 91 -3.10 -7.76 -6.19
N ASP A 92 -2.30 -7.10 -7.03
CA ASP A 92 -1.17 -6.31 -6.59
C ASP A 92 -1.62 -4.87 -6.48
N THR A 93 -1.28 -4.23 -5.37
CA THR A 93 -1.57 -2.82 -5.15
C THR A 93 -0.26 -2.08 -4.93
N VAL A 94 -0.07 -0.99 -5.66
CA VAL A 94 1.07 -0.10 -5.43
C VAL A 94 0.54 1.21 -4.89
N LEU A 95 1.08 1.63 -3.76
CA LEU A 95 0.78 2.93 -3.18
C LEU A 95 1.98 3.84 -3.36
N MET A 96 1.76 4.95 -4.02
CA MET A 96 2.79 5.94 -4.31
C MET A 96 2.49 7.20 -3.53
N ALA A 97 3.50 7.76 -2.89
CA ALA A 97 3.38 9.07 -2.27
C ALA A 97 3.62 10.15 -3.32
N LYS A 98 2.79 11.18 -3.31
CA LYS A 98 2.96 12.32 -4.21
C LYS A 98 4.08 13.21 -3.70
N ARG A 99 4.52 14.15 -4.55
CA ARG A 99 5.60 15.07 -4.20
C ARG A 99 5.16 16.01 -3.10
N ASN A 100 6.15 16.51 -2.35
CA ASN A 100 5.93 17.52 -1.31
C ASN A 100 4.93 17.06 -0.25
N MET A 101 5.12 15.82 0.24
CA MET A 101 4.26 15.27 1.26
C MET A 101 4.33 16.08 2.55
N PRO A 102 3.19 16.54 3.07
CA PRO A 102 3.18 17.15 4.39
C PRO A 102 3.36 16.09 5.48
N PRO A 103 3.70 16.48 6.71
CA PRO A 103 3.81 15.52 7.80
C PRO A 103 2.42 15.06 8.23
N LEU A 104 2.01 13.90 7.74
CA LEU A 104 0.71 13.32 8.09
C LEU A 104 0.86 12.42 9.30
N THR A 105 -0.17 12.42 10.15
CA THR A 105 -0.26 11.43 11.21
C THR A 105 -0.75 10.11 10.63
N TYR A 106 -0.62 9.02 11.41
CA TYR A 106 -1.16 7.75 10.98
C TYR A 106 -2.68 7.84 10.76
N GLN A 107 -3.38 8.55 11.65
CA GLN A 107 -4.82 8.68 11.52
C GLN A 107 -5.23 9.40 10.24
N GLU A 108 -4.52 10.47 9.90
CA GLU A 108 -4.77 11.20 8.65
C GLU A 108 -4.48 10.33 7.43
N THR A 109 -3.38 9.61 7.47
CA THR A 109 -3.01 8.68 6.40
C THR A 109 -4.06 7.58 6.25
N CYS A 110 -4.48 7.00 7.37
CA CYS A 110 -5.48 5.94 7.38
C CYS A 110 -6.80 6.42 6.79
N ARG A 111 -7.23 7.61 7.17
CA ARG A 111 -8.48 8.19 6.66
C ARG A 111 -8.41 8.40 5.16
N GLU A 112 -7.33 8.96 4.69
CA GLU A 112 -7.17 9.23 3.25
C GLU A 112 -7.09 7.95 2.44
N LEU A 113 -6.33 6.97 2.89
CA LEU A 113 -6.20 5.70 2.18
C LEU A 113 -7.48 4.89 2.23
N THR A 114 -8.19 4.89 3.36
CA THR A 114 -9.48 4.21 3.44
C THR A 114 -10.47 4.80 2.45
N GLU A 115 -10.51 6.12 2.35
CA GLU A 115 -11.37 6.78 1.39
C GLU A 115 -10.97 6.43 -0.05
N LEU A 116 -9.67 6.44 -0.32
CA LEU A 116 -9.17 6.08 -1.65
C LEU A 116 -9.55 4.66 -2.03
N PHE A 117 -9.46 3.72 -1.08
CA PHE A 117 -9.79 2.32 -1.33
C PHE A 117 -11.29 2.09 -1.45
N SER A 118 -12.11 2.97 -0.87
CA SER A 118 -13.57 2.82 -0.99
C SER A 118 -14.09 3.32 -2.34
N ARG A 119 -13.31 4.10 -3.06
CA ARG A 119 -13.68 4.53 -4.40
C ARG A 119 -13.52 3.38 -5.36
N LYS A 120 -14.55 3.14 -6.17
CA LYS A 120 -14.43 2.15 -7.23
C LYS A 120 -13.47 2.68 -8.27
N ALA A 121 -12.52 1.84 -8.69
CA ALA A 121 -11.66 2.20 -9.78
C ALA A 121 -12.50 2.38 -11.03
N LYS A 122 -12.38 3.53 -11.66
CA LYS A 122 -13.05 3.75 -12.94
C LYS A 122 -12.25 3.06 -14.02
N ILE A 123 -12.92 2.19 -14.69
CA ILE A 123 -12.32 1.44 -15.78
C ILE A 123 -12.63 2.12 -17.10
#